data_cf654b2ef6e55f2fe2223e0b44a0ea62
#
_entry.id   cf654b2ef6e55f2fe2223e0b44a0ea62
#
_cell.length_a   1.000
_cell.length_b   1.000
_cell.length_c   1.000
_cell.angle_alpha   90.00
_cell.angle_beta   90.00
_cell.angle_gamma   90.00
#
_symmetry.space_group_name_H-M   'P 1'
#
loop_
_entity.id
_entity.type
_entity.pdbx_description
1 polymer ?
#
loop_
_entity_poly.entity_id
_entity_poly.type
_entity_poly.pdbx_seq_one_letter_code
_entity_poly.pdbx_strand_id
1 'polypeptide(L)'
;SSWTLKIIGSPLLEGEKEHLDNLMQVILQYSRSYISGIPKTFISNKKIVTISPFGINHKLLLNSTKKGVRPLEIILDDSELSDLTRCLDLLRFDPRFSITWNINKEKPFRKKYILASGSNSINNSNFFYSFIIFIISSSLLLFIPTNNKFDLRENSNNSQTLSNISE
;
A
#
# COMPACT_ATOMS: atom_id res chain seq x y z
N SER A 1 -33.80 -15.14 3.29
CA SER A 1 -32.94 -15.29 2.09
C SER A 1 -31.59 -15.85 2.53
N SER A 2 -31.17 -16.93 1.89
CA SER A 2 -29.84 -17.51 2.06
C SER A 2 -28.92 -17.07 0.93
N TRP A 3 -27.64 -17.06 1.18
CA TRP A 3 -26.58 -16.77 0.20
C TRP A 3 -25.52 -17.85 0.26
N THR A 4 -24.80 -17.99 -0.83
CA THR A 4 -23.65 -18.88 -0.94
C THR A 4 -22.48 -18.11 -1.53
N LEU A 5 -21.28 -18.33 -0.99
CA LEU A 5 -20.02 -17.74 -1.46
C LEU A 5 -18.97 -18.83 -1.55
N LYS A 6 -18.32 -18.92 -2.70
CA LYS A 6 -17.20 -19.85 -2.92
C LYS A 6 -15.92 -19.05 -3.06
N ILE A 7 -14.99 -19.25 -2.13
CA ILE A 7 -13.61 -18.77 -2.23
C ILE A 7 -12.77 -19.95 -2.72
N ILE A 8 -11.86 -19.70 -3.66
CA ILE A 8 -10.99 -20.75 -4.23
C ILE A 8 -10.18 -21.38 -3.10
N GLY A 9 -10.08 -22.69 -3.05
CA GLY A 9 -9.36 -23.40 -1.99
C GLY A 9 -10.07 -23.50 -0.64
N SER A 10 -11.26 -22.90 -0.51
CA SER A 10 -12.05 -22.92 0.74
C SER A 10 -13.35 -23.69 0.57
N PRO A 11 -13.95 -24.19 1.67
CA PRO A 11 -15.28 -24.77 1.61
C PRO A 11 -16.32 -23.72 1.20
N LEU A 12 -17.45 -24.22 0.68
CA LEU A 12 -18.59 -23.36 0.34
C LEU A 12 -19.13 -22.70 1.61
N LEU A 13 -19.19 -21.38 1.59
CA LEU A 13 -19.78 -20.60 2.67
C LEU A 13 -21.27 -20.39 2.40
N GLU A 14 -22.08 -20.69 3.39
CA GLU A 14 -23.52 -20.49 3.33
C GLU A 14 -23.98 -19.72 4.56
N GLY A 15 -24.94 -18.86 4.39
CA GLY A 15 -25.44 -18.08 5.50
C GLY A 15 -26.74 -17.34 5.23
N GLU A 16 -27.25 -16.73 6.29
CA GLU A 16 -28.38 -15.83 6.23
C GLU A 16 -27.91 -14.39 5.98
N LYS A 17 -28.84 -13.49 5.68
CA LYS A 17 -28.55 -12.07 5.44
C LYS A 17 -27.67 -11.45 6.52
N GLU A 18 -27.93 -11.76 7.79
CA GLU A 18 -27.14 -11.19 8.90
C GLU A 18 -25.65 -11.55 8.83
N HIS A 19 -25.33 -12.79 8.43
CA HIS A 19 -23.97 -13.23 8.25
C HIS A 19 -23.29 -12.47 7.09
N LEU A 20 -24.03 -12.20 6.01
CA LEU A 20 -23.53 -11.43 4.88
C LEU A 20 -23.29 -9.96 5.24
N ASP A 21 -24.20 -9.34 6.00
CA ASP A 21 -24.03 -7.97 6.51
C ASP A 21 -22.76 -7.85 7.38
N ASN A 22 -22.54 -8.81 8.28
CA ASN A 22 -21.33 -8.85 9.12
C ASN A 22 -20.06 -9.06 8.29
N LEU A 23 -20.09 -9.97 7.30
CA LEU A 23 -18.97 -10.22 6.41
C LEU A 23 -18.63 -8.97 5.61
N MET A 24 -19.61 -8.34 4.99
CA MET A 24 -19.44 -7.13 4.20
C MET A 24 -18.89 -5.99 5.05
N GLN A 25 -19.44 -5.74 6.22
CA GLN A 25 -18.97 -4.68 7.11
C GLN A 25 -17.49 -4.86 7.48
N VAL A 26 -17.10 -6.09 7.86
CA VAL A 26 -15.75 -6.37 8.35
C VAL A 26 -14.73 -6.34 7.21
N ILE A 27 -15.04 -6.98 6.07
CA ILE A 27 -14.14 -7.05 4.92
C ILE A 27 -13.90 -5.66 4.32
N LEU A 28 -14.94 -4.88 4.05
CA LEU A 28 -14.79 -3.54 3.46
C LEU A 28 -13.99 -2.59 4.36
N GLN A 29 -14.23 -2.63 5.67
CA GLN A 29 -13.46 -1.81 6.63
C GLN A 29 -12.01 -2.25 6.73
N TYR A 30 -11.76 -3.57 6.73
CA TYR A 30 -10.41 -4.12 6.77
C TYR A 30 -9.62 -3.74 5.52
N SER A 31 -10.16 -3.99 4.33
CA SER A 31 -9.51 -3.69 3.05
C SER A 31 -9.17 -2.21 2.94
N ARG A 32 -10.08 -1.33 3.31
CA ARG A 32 -9.81 0.12 3.37
C ARG A 32 -8.67 0.45 4.32
N SER A 33 -8.65 -0.14 5.52
CA SER A 33 -7.59 0.06 6.51
C SER A 33 -6.25 -0.45 6.01
N TYR A 34 -6.25 -1.62 5.38
CA TYR A 34 -5.06 -2.27 4.82
C TYR A 34 -4.44 -1.45 3.69
N ILE A 35 -5.24 -1.03 2.71
CA ILE A 35 -4.79 -0.15 1.61
C ILE A 35 -4.25 1.19 2.13
N SER A 36 -4.80 1.69 3.26
CA SER A 36 -4.30 2.92 3.90
C SER A 36 -3.00 2.69 4.71
N GLY A 37 -2.38 1.51 4.64
CA GLY A 37 -1.17 1.18 5.39
C GLY A 37 -1.38 1.03 6.90
N ILE A 38 -2.62 0.81 7.37
CA ILE A 38 -2.96 0.66 8.79
C ILE A 38 -3.54 -0.74 9.02
N PRO A 39 -2.72 -1.80 8.92
CA PRO A 39 -3.20 -3.15 9.13
C PRO A 39 -3.63 -3.33 10.60
N LYS A 40 -4.88 -3.70 10.82
CA LYS A 40 -5.42 -3.99 12.14
C LYS A 40 -6.52 -5.03 12.06
N THR A 41 -6.82 -5.67 13.18
CA THR A 41 -7.91 -6.64 13.29
C THR A 41 -9.27 -5.93 13.31
N PHE A 42 -10.21 -6.44 12.53
CA PHE A 42 -11.62 -6.05 12.55
C PHE A 42 -12.48 -7.22 12.97
N ILE A 43 -13.47 -6.93 13.80
CA ILE A 43 -14.37 -7.90 14.40
C ILE A 43 -15.79 -7.38 14.25
N SER A 44 -16.71 -8.23 13.80
CA SER A 44 -18.13 -7.90 13.76
C SER A 44 -18.74 -7.79 15.16
N ASN A 45 -19.85 -7.08 15.28
CA ASN A 45 -20.50 -6.82 16.58
C ASN A 45 -20.79 -8.11 17.39
N LYS A 46 -21.18 -9.19 16.72
CA LYS A 46 -21.46 -10.48 17.36
C LYS A 46 -20.27 -11.46 17.36
N LYS A 47 -19.08 -11.00 16.96
CA LYS A 47 -17.89 -11.82 16.79
C LYS A 47 -18.06 -13.00 15.81
N ILE A 48 -19.02 -12.88 14.89
CA ILE A 48 -19.29 -13.91 13.87
C ILE A 48 -18.18 -13.92 12.84
N VAL A 49 -17.72 -12.72 12.45
CA VAL A 49 -16.66 -12.53 11.45
C VAL A 49 -15.53 -11.76 12.07
N THR A 50 -14.32 -12.26 11.90
CA THR A 50 -13.08 -11.57 12.30
C THR A 50 -12.09 -11.65 11.15
N ILE A 51 -11.40 -10.56 10.82
CA ILE A 51 -10.28 -10.56 9.90
C ILE A 51 -9.10 -9.84 10.52
N SER A 52 -7.92 -10.39 10.32
CA SER A 52 -6.66 -9.85 10.87
C SER A 52 -5.50 -10.06 9.90
N PRO A 53 -4.46 -9.21 9.97
CA PRO A 53 -3.20 -9.48 9.27
C PRO A 53 -2.58 -10.78 9.78
N PHE A 54 -2.00 -11.55 8.87
CA PHE A 54 -1.31 -12.82 9.19
C PHE A 54 -0.05 -12.94 8.31
N GLY A 55 1.06 -12.40 8.77
CA GLY A 55 2.27 -12.28 7.95
C GLY A 55 2.03 -11.40 6.74
N ILE A 56 2.25 -11.95 5.55
CA ILE A 56 1.95 -11.33 4.25
C ILE A 56 0.52 -11.57 3.77
N ASN A 57 -0.23 -12.41 4.48
CA ASN A 57 -1.59 -12.82 4.15
C ASN A 57 -2.60 -12.24 5.15
N HIS A 58 -3.87 -12.62 4.98
CA HIS A 58 -4.98 -12.20 5.82
C HIS A 58 -5.72 -13.41 6.37
N LYS A 59 -5.94 -13.42 7.67
CA LYS A 59 -6.69 -14.48 8.34
C LYS A 59 -8.14 -14.05 8.52
N LEU A 60 -9.04 -14.74 7.84
CA LEU A 60 -10.48 -14.61 8.00
C LEU A 60 -10.99 -15.75 8.89
N LEU A 61 -11.65 -15.40 9.98
CA LEU A 61 -12.24 -16.34 10.93
C LEU A 61 -13.75 -16.16 10.93
N LEU A 62 -14.46 -17.25 10.67
CA LEU A 62 -15.93 -17.28 10.63
C LEU A 62 -16.43 -18.18 11.76
N ASN A 63 -17.18 -17.60 12.69
CA ASN A 63 -17.78 -18.33 13.79
C ASN A 63 -19.23 -18.69 13.44
N SER A 64 -19.58 -19.94 13.67
CA SER A 64 -20.98 -20.38 13.55
C SER A 64 -21.83 -19.87 14.70
N THR A 65 -23.07 -19.53 14.41
CA THR A 65 -24.08 -19.24 15.44
C THR A 65 -24.55 -20.50 16.16
N LYS A 66 -24.28 -21.68 15.60
CA LYS A 66 -24.62 -22.98 16.19
C LYS A 66 -23.60 -23.36 17.25
N LYS A 67 -24.05 -23.78 18.43
CA LYS A 67 -23.18 -24.25 19.51
C LYS A 67 -22.41 -25.51 19.09
N GLY A 68 -21.13 -25.61 19.45
CA GLY A 68 -20.31 -26.79 19.21
C GLY A 68 -19.68 -26.89 17.80
N VAL A 69 -19.95 -25.96 16.93
CA VAL A 69 -19.29 -25.89 15.60
C VAL A 69 -17.98 -25.14 15.72
N ARG A 70 -16.89 -25.75 15.24
CA ARG A 70 -15.58 -25.10 15.24
C ARG A 70 -15.57 -23.89 14.28
N PRO A 71 -14.87 -22.81 14.64
CA PRO A 71 -14.65 -21.70 13.72
C PRO A 71 -14.00 -22.17 12.42
N LEU A 72 -14.43 -21.61 11.30
CA LEU A 72 -13.78 -21.81 10.02
C LEU A 72 -12.71 -20.73 9.84
N GLU A 73 -11.48 -21.17 9.64
CA GLU A 73 -10.34 -20.30 9.35
C GLU A 73 -9.99 -20.37 7.87
N ILE A 74 -9.89 -19.23 7.22
CA ILE A 74 -9.52 -19.07 5.82
C ILE A 74 -8.34 -18.11 5.77
N ILE A 75 -7.26 -18.51 5.11
CA ILE A 75 -6.13 -17.65 4.83
C ILE A 75 -6.29 -17.11 3.41
N LEU A 76 -6.33 -15.80 3.28
CA LEU A 76 -6.47 -15.09 2.01
C LEU A 76 -5.16 -14.41 1.68
N ASP A 77 -4.75 -14.44 0.43
CA ASP A 77 -3.72 -13.57 -0.10
C ASP A 77 -4.30 -12.18 -0.49
N ASP A 78 -3.44 -11.24 -0.93
CA ASP A 78 -3.87 -9.91 -1.34
C ASP A 78 -4.85 -9.94 -2.53
N SER A 79 -4.67 -10.89 -3.44
CA SER A 79 -5.51 -11.07 -4.62
C SER A 79 -6.90 -11.57 -4.24
N GLU A 80 -6.97 -12.59 -3.41
CA GLU A 80 -8.21 -13.16 -2.90
C GLU A 80 -8.99 -12.16 -2.04
N LEU A 81 -8.28 -11.38 -1.20
CA LEU A 81 -8.90 -10.30 -0.45
C LEU A 81 -9.47 -9.21 -1.37
N SER A 82 -8.74 -8.85 -2.42
CA SER A 82 -9.19 -7.87 -3.42
C SER A 82 -10.45 -8.35 -4.16
N ASP A 83 -10.45 -9.60 -4.60
CA ASP A 83 -11.58 -10.20 -5.30
C ASP A 83 -12.81 -10.33 -4.39
N LEU A 84 -12.61 -10.75 -3.15
CA LEU A 84 -13.67 -10.80 -2.15
C LEU A 84 -14.26 -9.41 -1.89
N THR A 85 -13.40 -8.41 -1.72
CA THR A 85 -13.81 -7.00 -1.50
C THR A 85 -14.61 -6.49 -2.69
N ARG A 86 -14.13 -6.71 -3.91
CA ARG A 86 -14.82 -6.33 -5.14
C ARG A 86 -16.18 -7.03 -5.30
N CYS A 87 -16.24 -8.33 -5.01
CA CYS A 87 -17.49 -9.10 -5.05
C CYS A 87 -18.54 -8.52 -4.10
N LEU A 88 -18.14 -8.22 -2.86
CA LEU A 88 -19.03 -7.65 -1.84
C LEU A 88 -19.48 -6.23 -2.18
N ASP A 89 -18.58 -5.42 -2.75
CA ASP A 89 -18.89 -4.05 -3.16
C ASP A 89 -19.85 -4.03 -4.37
N LEU A 90 -19.63 -4.89 -5.35
CA LEU A 90 -20.56 -5.06 -6.48
C LEU A 90 -21.95 -5.51 -6.01
N LEU A 91 -22.01 -6.45 -5.08
CA LEU A 91 -23.27 -6.92 -4.52
C LEU A 91 -24.03 -5.81 -3.79
N ARG A 92 -23.31 -4.93 -3.11
CA ARG A 92 -23.89 -3.79 -2.38
C ARG A 92 -24.65 -2.82 -3.29
N PHE A 93 -24.15 -2.60 -4.49
CA PHE A 93 -24.71 -1.66 -5.46
C PHE A 93 -25.56 -2.30 -6.54
N ASP A 94 -25.79 -3.62 -6.49
CA ASP A 94 -26.60 -4.32 -7.49
C ASP A 94 -28.10 -4.01 -7.30
N PRO A 95 -28.74 -3.32 -8.25
CA PRO A 95 -30.15 -2.91 -8.13
C PRO A 95 -31.13 -4.10 -8.14
N ARG A 96 -30.68 -5.28 -8.55
CA ARG A 96 -31.51 -6.50 -8.54
C ARG A 96 -31.77 -7.03 -7.13
N PHE A 97 -30.93 -6.62 -6.19
CA PHE A 97 -31.07 -6.99 -4.79
C PHE A 97 -31.65 -5.82 -3.99
N SER A 98 -32.94 -5.85 -3.70
CA SER A 98 -33.60 -4.87 -2.81
C SER A 98 -33.26 -5.12 -1.34
N ILE A 99 -31.97 -5.20 -1.03
CA ILE A 99 -31.48 -5.45 0.33
C ILE A 99 -31.12 -4.12 0.96
N THR A 100 -31.76 -3.78 2.08
CA THR A 100 -31.31 -2.66 2.90
C THR A 100 -30.10 -3.10 3.71
N TRP A 101 -28.91 -2.61 3.33
CA TRP A 101 -27.66 -2.91 3.99
C TRP A 101 -27.51 -2.09 5.28
N ASN A 102 -27.32 -2.77 6.40
CA ASN A 102 -27.04 -2.09 7.68
C ASN A 102 -25.54 -1.92 7.89
N ILE A 103 -24.90 -1.16 7.00
CA ILE A 103 -23.48 -0.88 7.07
C ILE A 103 -23.28 0.40 7.88
N ASN A 104 -22.55 0.29 8.98
CA ASN A 104 -22.21 1.43 9.81
C ASN A 104 -21.40 2.45 9.02
N LYS A 105 -21.73 3.74 9.16
CA LYS A 105 -20.93 4.82 8.58
C LYS A 105 -19.50 4.71 9.09
N GLU A 106 -18.56 4.68 8.17
CA GLU A 106 -17.15 4.62 8.49
C GLU A 106 -16.70 5.91 9.17
N LYS A 107 -16.02 5.75 10.29
CA LYS A 107 -15.40 6.87 10.99
C LYS A 107 -14.03 7.15 10.38
N PRO A 108 -13.62 8.42 10.24
CA PRO A 108 -12.28 8.76 9.78
C PRO A 108 -11.22 8.16 10.70
N PHE A 109 -10.09 7.78 10.15
CA PHE A 109 -8.98 7.29 10.95
C PHE A 109 -8.46 8.39 11.89
N ARG A 110 -8.17 8.02 13.12
CA ARG A 110 -7.55 8.95 14.08
C ARG A 110 -6.15 9.31 13.60
N LYS A 111 -5.79 10.60 13.68
CA LYS A 111 -4.47 11.13 13.25
C LYS A 111 -3.28 10.30 13.76
N LYS A 112 -3.37 9.76 15.00
CA LYS A 112 -2.32 8.91 15.57
C LYS A 112 -2.00 7.65 14.75
N TYR A 113 -2.98 7.05 14.09
CA TYR A 113 -2.76 5.87 13.25
C TYR A 113 -2.10 6.22 11.92
N ILE A 114 -2.46 7.37 11.35
CA ILE A 114 -1.88 7.88 10.11
C ILE A 114 -0.40 8.23 10.34
N LEU A 115 -0.07 8.87 11.45
CA LEU A 115 1.31 9.22 11.79
C LEU A 115 2.16 7.96 12.09
N ALA A 116 1.60 6.97 12.77
CA ALA A 116 2.31 5.72 13.06
C ALA A 116 2.59 4.89 11.81
N SER A 117 1.67 4.89 10.83
CA SER A 117 1.84 4.19 9.55
C SER A 117 2.94 4.82 8.69
N GLY A 118 3.04 6.15 8.67
CA GLY A 118 4.09 6.86 7.92
C GLY A 118 5.50 6.61 8.46
N SER A 119 5.65 6.24 9.73
CA SER A 119 6.96 6.03 10.35
C SER A 119 7.56 4.65 10.07
N ASN A 120 6.76 3.66 9.72
CA ASN A 120 7.25 2.29 9.48
C ASN A 120 7.72 2.05 8.03
N SER A 121 7.45 2.96 7.10
CA SER A 121 7.81 2.81 5.68
C SER A 121 9.18 3.39 5.32
N ILE A 122 9.77 4.19 6.17
CA ILE A 122 11.11 4.74 5.93
C ILE A 122 12.07 4.02 6.88
N ASN A 123 12.80 3.06 6.35
CA ASN A 123 13.97 2.51 7.02
C ASN A 123 15.00 3.66 7.11
N ASN A 124 14.87 4.47 8.16
CA ASN A 124 15.63 5.71 8.36
C ASN A 124 17.16 5.52 8.29
N SER A 125 17.63 4.28 8.52
CA SER A 125 19.06 3.98 8.43
C SER A 125 19.62 4.25 7.02
N ASN A 126 18.91 3.81 5.96
CA ASN A 126 19.39 3.98 4.58
C ASN A 126 19.37 5.45 4.12
N PHE A 127 18.44 6.24 4.63
CA PHE A 127 18.37 7.67 4.31
C PHE A 127 19.52 8.46 4.96
N PHE A 128 19.85 8.15 6.21
CA PHE A 128 21.00 8.75 6.89
C PHE A 128 22.33 8.37 6.24
N TYR A 129 22.51 7.10 5.82
CA TYR A 129 23.72 6.69 5.10
C TYR A 129 23.85 7.39 3.75
N SER A 130 22.77 7.52 3.00
CA SER A 130 22.78 8.24 1.72
C SER A 130 23.13 9.72 1.91
N PHE A 131 22.61 10.35 2.94
CA PHE A 131 22.89 11.76 3.25
C PHE A 131 24.35 11.98 3.71
N ILE A 132 24.89 11.07 4.51
CA ILE A 132 26.29 11.10 4.93
C ILE A 132 27.23 10.92 3.72
N ILE A 133 26.96 9.97 2.84
CA ILE A 133 27.76 9.75 1.62
C ILE A 133 27.73 10.98 0.73
N PHE A 134 26.58 11.64 0.59
CA PHE A 134 26.46 12.87 -0.19
C PHE A 134 27.30 14.02 0.39
N ILE A 135 27.31 14.20 1.71
CA ILE A 135 28.14 15.23 2.38
C ILE A 135 29.63 14.94 2.19
N ILE A 136 30.06 13.68 2.35
CA ILE A 136 31.46 13.30 2.17
C ILE A 136 31.90 13.50 0.72
N SER A 137 31.08 13.10 -0.25
CA SER A 137 31.33 13.27 -1.67
C SER A 137 31.45 14.76 -2.06
N SER A 138 30.52 15.58 -1.57
CA SER A 138 30.55 17.04 -1.79
C SER A 138 31.78 17.71 -1.18
N SER A 139 32.19 17.28 0.02
CA SER A 139 33.38 17.77 0.70
C SER A 139 34.67 17.42 -0.07
N LEU A 140 34.76 16.22 -0.63
CA LEU A 140 35.93 15.80 -1.42
C LEU A 140 36.12 16.66 -2.68
N LEU A 141 35.05 17.10 -3.31
CA LEU A 141 35.10 17.98 -4.49
C LEU A 141 35.70 19.35 -4.18
N LEU A 142 35.60 19.84 -2.96
CA LEU A 142 36.20 21.13 -2.53
C LEU A 142 37.72 21.04 -2.37
N PHE A 143 38.28 19.82 -2.22
CA PHE A 143 39.74 19.63 -2.08
C PHE A 143 40.43 19.31 -3.41
N ILE A 144 39.73 19.24 -4.52
CA ILE A 144 40.34 19.09 -5.83
C ILE A 144 40.88 20.45 -6.24
N PRO A 145 42.23 20.67 -6.27
CA PRO A 145 42.79 21.94 -6.74
C PRO A 145 42.46 22.09 -8.22
N THR A 146 41.61 23.05 -8.54
CA THR A 146 41.34 23.42 -9.94
C THR A 146 42.56 24.16 -10.47
N ASN A 147 43.56 23.41 -10.97
CA ASN A 147 44.67 23.98 -11.74
C ASN A 147 44.16 24.35 -13.14
N ASN A 148 43.27 25.33 -13.19
CA ASN A 148 42.90 25.99 -14.44
C ASN A 148 43.98 27.04 -14.77
N LYS A 149 45.20 26.59 -15.18
CA LYS A 149 46.01 27.36 -16.11
C LYS A 149 45.41 27.17 -17.52
N PHE A 150 44.40 27.92 -17.83
CA PHE A 150 44.07 28.25 -19.19
C PHE A 150 45.21 29.11 -19.73
N ASP A 151 46.21 28.48 -20.34
CA ASP A 151 47.19 29.17 -21.18
C ASP A 151 46.44 29.68 -22.45
N LEU A 152 45.90 30.88 -22.34
CA LEU A 152 45.58 31.73 -23.48
C LEU A 152 46.93 32.21 -24.09
N ARG A 153 47.67 31.28 -24.65
CA ARG A 153 48.75 31.63 -25.57
C ARG A 153 48.14 31.82 -26.95
N GLU A 154 47.67 32.98 -27.08
CA GLU A 154 47.32 33.74 -28.23
C GLU A 154 48.15 33.40 -29.47
N ASN A 155 47.44 33.00 -30.48
CA ASN A 155 47.92 32.80 -31.83
C ASN A 155 48.07 34.18 -32.53
N SER A 156 49.11 34.94 -32.17
CA SER A 156 49.39 36.26 -32.77
C SER A 156 50.42 36.21 -33.89
N ASN A 157 50.64 35.05 -34.52
CA ASN A 157 51.70 34.93 -35.58
C ASN A 157 51.15 34.68 -37.01
N ASN A 158 49.89 34.96 -37.31
CA ASN A 158 49.38 34.80 -38.67
C ASN A 158 48.97 36.10 -39.39
N SER A 159 49.47 37.28 -39.01
CA SER A 159 49.16 38.52 -39.70
C SER A 159 50.34 39.18 -40.45
N GLN A 160 51.48 38.49 -40.60
CA GLN A 160 52.66 39.10 -41.28
C GLN A 160 53.09 38.41 -42.58
N THR A 161 52.34 37.55 -43.17
CA THR A 161 52.72 36.90 -44.46
C THR A 161 51.81 37.23 -45.64
N LEU A 162 51.01 38.25 -45.57
CA LEU A 162 50.17 38.68 -46.72
C LEU A 162 50.48 40.05 -47.29
N SER A 163 51.64 40.65 -46.99
CA SER A 163 52.04 41.97 -47.54
C SER A 163 53.22 41.93 -48.56
N ASN A 164 53.67 40.76 -49.00
CA ASN A 164 54.81 40.64 -49.99
C ASN A 164 54.48 39.82 -51.23
N ILE A 165 53.26 39.97 -51.74
CA ILE A 165 52.97 39.50 -53.14
C ILE A 165 52.16 40.61 -53.84
N SER A 166 52.81 41.72 -54.22
CA SER A 166 52.34 42.60 -55.29
C SER A 166 53.51 43.53 -55.68
N GLU A 167 54.41 43.02 -56.46
CA GLU A 167 55.15 43.72 -57.50
C GLU A 167 55.45 42.72 -58.57
#